data_8e69a19804bb9e125d8830a5c697b24b
#
_entry.id   8e69a19804bb9e125d8830a5c697b24b
#
_cell.length_a   1.000
_cell.length_b   1.000
_cell.length_c   1.000
_cell.angle_alpha   90.00
_cell.angle_beta   90.00
_cell.angle_gamma   90.00
#
_symmetry.space_group_name_H-M   'P 1'
#
loop_
_entity.id
_entity.type
_entity.pdbx_description
1 polymer ?
#
loop_
_entity_poly.entity_id
_entity_poly.type
_entity_poly.pdbx_seq_one_letter_code
_entity_poly.pdbx_strand_id
1 'polypeptide(L)'
;MATNPRDQKLTSGVATAIKESLLSNDGYFHLKNRGIVLSAESVHYNNKEKIATIIFSDELSHGNIDGGHTYKIVCEHKGENLEQYVQFEVMTGVEDIIENLAEARNTSVQVDAKSMAELAEKFDPIKEGLEGMPFLRELHLSRIRFP
;
A
#
# COMPACT_ATOMS: atom_id res chain seq x y z
N MET A 1 -14.85 10.91 3.82
CA MET A 1 -14.16 9.63 3.53
C MET A 1 -13.88 8.93 4.86
N ALA A 2 -14.83 8.15 5.37
CA ALA A 2 -14.82 7.71 6.77
C ALA A 2 -14.92 6.18 6.97
N THR A 3 -14.52 5.38 6.00
CA THR A 3 -14.65 3.92 6.11
C THR A 3 -13.49 3.23 6.84
N ASN A 4 -12.36 3.91 7.05
CA ASN A 4 -11.25 3.33 7.83
C ASN A 4 -11.31 3.82 9.28
N PRO A 5 -11.66 2.96 10.26
CA PRO A 5 -11.79 3.33 11.67
C PRO A 5 -10.46 3.67 12.35
N ARG A 6 -9.34 3.50 11.65
CA ARG A 6 -8.01 3.75 12.20
C ARG A 6 -7.63 5.22 12.05
N ASP A 7 -7.47 5.91 13.17
CA ASP A 7 -6.91 7.26 13.17
C ASP A 7 -5.43 7.20 12.73
N GLN A 8 -5.15 7.79 11.55
CA GLN A 8 -3.85 7.71 10.90
C GLN A 8 -2.88 8.71 11.55
N LYS A 9 -2.01 8.23 12.41
CA LYS A 9 -0.98 9.07 13.04
C LYS A 9 0.15 9.33 12.04
N LEU A 10 0.27 10.57 11.58
CA LEU A 10 1.30 11.00 10.62
C LEU A 10 2.73 11.06 11.21
N THR A 11 2.86 10.85 12.51
CA THR A 11 4.16 10.76 13.21
C THR A 11 4.73 9.34 13.27
N SER A 12 4.05 8.36 12.71
CA SER A 12 4.55 6.98 12.66
C SER A 12 5.73 6.85 11.68
N GLY A 13 6.61 5.87 11.92
CA GLY A 13 7.72 5.58 10.99
C GLY A 13 7.24 5.27 9.57
N VAL A 14 6.06 4.66 9.43
CA VAL A 14 5.44 4.39 8.12
C VAL A 14 5.07 5.69 7.41
N ALA A 15 4.45 6.63 8.12
CA ALA A 15 4.08 7.93 7.54
C ALA A 15 5.32 8.73 7.11
N THR A 16 6.38 8.72 7.91
CA THR A 16 7.65 9.37 7.59
C THR A 16 8.27 8.76 6.32
N ALA A 17 8.32 7.44 6.21
CA ALA A 17 8.86 6.76 5.03
C ALA A 17 8.04 7.06 3.76
N ILE A 18 6.72 7.13 3.85
CA ILE A 18 5.85 7.51 2.74
C ILE A 18 6.13 8.94 2.30
N LYS A 19 6.25 9.87 3.27
CA LYS A 19 6.54 11.27 3.00
C LYS A 19 7.89 11.46 2.32
N GLU A 20 8.94 10.83 2.83
CA GLU A 20 10.28 10.88 2.23
C GLU A 20 10.26 10.34 0.80
N SER A 21 9.57 9.23 0.56
CA SER A 21 9.42 8.65 -0.77
C SER A 21 8.66 9.55 -1.74
N LEU A 22 7.61 10.25 -1.27
CA LEU A 22 6.86 11.21 -2.08
C LEU A 22 7.74 12.41 -2.45
N LEU A 23 8.44 12.98 -1.47
CA LEU A 23 9.27 14.18 -1.65
C LEU A 23 10.58 13.91 -2.39
N SER A 24 11.00 12.66 -2.54
CA SER A 24 12.17 12.31 -3.38
C SER A 24 11.98 12.72 -4.84
N ASN A 25 10.74 12.87 -5.27
CA ASN A 25 10.33 13.33 -6.61
C ASN A 25 11.05 12.61 -7.76
N ASP A 26 11.28 11.30 -7.60
CA ASP A 26 12.03 10.47 -8.54
C ASP A 26 11.15 9.77 -9.60
N GLY A 27 9.85 10.02 -9.58
CA GLY A 27 8.87 9.41 -10.47
C GLY A 27 8.48 7.96 -10.11
N TYR A 28 9.07 7.38 -9.07
CA TYR A 28 8.87 5.97 -8.70
C TYR A 28 7.99 5.76 -7.46
N PHE A 29 7.35 6.80 -6.94
CA PHE A 29 6.50 6.69 -5.76
C PHE A 29 5.45 5.59 -5.87
N HIS A 30 4.76 5.49 -7.01
CA HIS A 30 3.75 4.47 -7.29
C HIS A 30 4.28 3.03 -7.28
N LEU A 31 5.58 2.83 -7.47
CA LEU A 31 6.23 1.51 -7.39
C LEU A 31 6.68 1.16 -5.97
N LYS A 32 7.00 2.17 -5.17
CA LYS A 32 7.48 2.04 -3.79
C LYS A 32 6.34 2.04 -2.77
N ASN A 33 5.20 2.61 -3.13
CA ASN A 33 4.02 2.75 -2.29
C ASN A 33 2.89 1.81 -2.76
N ARG A 34 2.15 1.24 -1.82
CA ARG A 34 1.04 0.31 -2.12
C ARG A 34 -0.19 1.00 -2.70
N GLY A 35 -0.22 2.33 -2.69
CA GLY A 35 -1.33 3.11 -3.20
C GLY A 35 -2.48 3.28 -2.21
N ILE A 36 -3.63 3.64 -2.77
CA ILE A 36 -4.86 3.92 -2.04
C ILE A 36 -5.96 3.02 -2.58
N VAL A 37 -6.68 2.36 -1.69
CA VAL A 37 -7.81 1.49 -2.04
C VAL A 37 -9.08 2.15 -1.57
N LEU A 38 -10.03 2.29 -2.49
CA LEU A 38 -11.31 2.94 -2.28
C LEU A 38 -12.47 1.98 -2.56
N SER A 39 -13.57 2.14 -1.82
CA SER A 39 -14.88 1.66 -2.22
C SER A 39 -15.69 2.81 -2.79
N ALA A 40 -16.43 2.58 -3.85
CA ALA A 40 -17.25 3.58 -4.51
C ALA A 40 -18.51 2.97 -5.12
N GLU A 41 -19.55 3.78 -5.32
CA GLU A 41 -20.74 3.35 -6.06
C GLU A 41 -20.42 3.02 -7.51
N SER A 42 -19.64 3.90 -8.15
CA SER A 42 -19.25 3.71 -9.54
C SER A 42 -17.96 4.44 -9.89
N VAL A 43 -17.30 3.98 -10.93
CA VAL A 43 -16.15 4.64 -11.54
C VAL A 43 -16.33 4.71 -13.05
N HIS A 44 -16.10 5.88 -13.61
CA HIS A 44 -16.17 6.14 -15.05
C HIS A 44 -14.86 6.76 -15.52
N TYR A 45 -14.24 6.16 -16.53
CA TYR A 45 -12.99 6.65 -17.10
C TYR A 45 -13.20 7.26 -18.48
N ASN A 46 -12.86 8.54 -18.63
CA ASN A 46 -12.85 9.24 -19.90
C ASN A 46 -11.48 9.06 -20.57
N ASN A 47 -11.44 8.24 -21.60
CA ASN A 47 -10.19 7.88 -22.27
C ASN A 47 -9.57 9.04 -23.08
N LYS A 48 -10.37 10.01 -23.52
CA LYS A 48 -9.89 11.18 -24.27
C LYS A 48 -9.20 12.19 -23.35
N GLU A 49 -9.82 12.45 -22.20
CA GLU A 49 -9.35 13.43 -21.22
C GLU A 49 -8.40 12.81 -20.18
N LYS A 50 -8.31 11.48 -20.16
CA LYS A 50 -7.52 10.74 -19.15
C LYS A 50 -7.97 11.03 -17.71
N ILE A 51 -9.28 11.23 -17.53
CA ILE A 51 -9.89 11.53 -16.22
C ILE A 51 -10.75 10.35 -15.79
N ALA A 52 -10.58 9.94 -14.52
CA ALA A 52 -11.46 9.01 -13.84
C ALA A 52 -12.39 9.79 -12.92
N THR A 53 -13.70 9.59 -13.08
CA THR A 53 -14.73 10.11 -12.17
C THR A 53 -15.18 9.00 -11.25
N ILE A 54 -15.04 9.22 -9.94
CA ILE A 54 -15.41 8.26 -8.89
C ILE A 54 -16.60 8.85 -8.13
N ILE A 55 -17.68 8.08 -8.02
CA ILE A 55 -18.92 8.51 -7.35
C ILE A 55 -19.04 7.80 -6.00
N PHE A 56 -19.23 8.60 -4.96
CA PHE A 56 -19.48 8.17 -3.60
C PHE A 56 -20.90 8.60 -3.23
N SER A 57 -21.79 7.69 -2.93
CA SER A 57 -23.19 7.98 -2.58
C SER A 57 -23.52 7.73 -1.11
N ASP A 58 -22.73 6.89 -0.43
CA ASP A 58 -22.95 6.54 0.96
C ASP A 58 -21.64 6.66 1.76
N GLU A 59 -21.65 7.50 2.80
CA GLU A 59 -20.48 7.74 3.64
C GLU A 59 -20.07 6.53 4.50
N LEU A 60 -20.99 5.59 4.74
CA LEU A 60 -20.73 4.42 5.57
C LEU A 60 -20.01 3.31 4.80
N SER A 61 -20.38 3.14 3.54
CA SER A 61 -19.86 2.04 2.70
C SER A 61 -18.89 2.49 1.60
N HIS A 62 -18.85 3.78 1.28
CA HIS A 62 -17.96 4.33 0.28
C HIS A 62 -16.86 5.20 0.89
N GLY A 63 -15.62 4.96 0.47
CA GLY A 63 -14.47 5.75 0.93
C GLY A 63 -13.17 4.96 0.94
N ASN A 64 -12.26 5.36 1.82
CA ASN A 64 -10.94 4.74 1.92
C ASN A 64 -11.01 3.40 2.67
N ILE A 65 -10.60 2.32 2.02
CA ILE A 65 -10.46 0.97 2.60
C ILE A 65 -9.04 0.77 3.15
N ASP A 66 -8.04 1.18 2.36
CA ASP A 66 -6.62 1.01 2.70
C ASP A 66 -5.79 2.16 2.11
N GLY A 67 -4.57 2.36 2.62
CA GLY A 67 -3.69 3.43 2.17
C GLY A 67 -4.01 4.80 2.77
N GLY A 68 -4.63 4.86 3.94
CA GLY A 68 -5.02 6.10 4.61
C GLY A 68 -3.84 7.04 4.93
N HIS A 69 -2.66 6.50 5.28
CA HIS A 69 -1.46 7.32 5.45
C HIS A 69 -1.02 7.96 4.13
N THR A 70 -1.01 7.18 3.05
CA THR A 70 -0.68 7.68 1.71
C THR A 70 -1.64 8.80 1.31
N TYR A 71 -2.95 8.60 1.50
CA TYR A 71 -3.96 9.60 1.20
C TYR A 71 -3.72 10.91 1.95
N LYS A 72 -3.52 10.86 3.27
CA LYS A 72 -3.29 12.05 4.09
C LYS A 72 -2.02 12.79 3.66
N ILE A 73 -0.91 12.07 3.44
CA ILE A 73 0.37 12.68 3.05
C ILE A 73 0.28 13.33 1.67
N VAL A 74 -0.37 12.68 0.71
CA VAL A 74 -0.60 13.26 -0.63
C VAL A 74 -1.45 14.53 -0.54
N CYS A 75 -2.49 14.54 0.31
CA CYS A 75 -3.33 15.72 0.52
C CYS A 75 -2.56 16.88 1.18
N GLU A 76 -1.67 16.60 2.13
CA GLU A 76 -0.84 17.63 2.78
C GLU A 76 0.12 18.32 1.81
N HIS A 77 0.58 17.59 0.79
CA HIS A 77 1.51 18.11 -0.22
C HIS A 77 0.82 18.52 -1.53
N LYS A 78 -0.50 18.70 -1.47
CA LYS A 78 -1.28 19.18 -2.59
C LYS A 78 -0.85 20.59 -2.99
N GLY A 79 -0.47 20.74 -4.26
CA GLY A 79 0.00 22.03 -4.82
C GLY A 79 1.51 22.18 -4.85
N GLU A 80 2.27 21.25 -4.29
CA GLU A 80 3.70 21.16 -4.55
C GLU A 80 3.95 20.66 -5.99
N ASN A 81 5.02 21.13 -6.61
CA ASN A 81 5.37 20.72 -7.97
C ASN A 81 6.11 19.36 -7.93
N LEU A 82 5.34 18.29 -7.72
CA LEU A 82 5.83 16.92 -7.68
C LEU A 82 5.44 16.16 -8.95
N GLU A 83 6.41 15.55 -9.62
CA GLU A 83 6.20 14.65 -10.75
C GLU A 83 6.08 13.20 -10.29
N GLN A 84 5.09 12.94 -9.43
CA GLN A 84 4.85 11.61 -8.83
C GLN A 84 3.48 11.07 -9.23
N TYR A 85 3.40 9.76 -9.31
CA TYR A 85 2.16 9.04 -9.55
C TYR A 85 1.76 8.25 -8.31
N VAL A 86 0.45 8.16 -8.06
CA VAL A 86 -0.13 7.36 -6.98
C VAL A 86 -1.03 6.30 -7.59
N GLN A 87 -0.90 5.07 -7.12
CA GLN A 87 -1.79 4.00 -7.53
C GLN A 87 -3.12 4.11 -6.79
N PHE A 88 -4.23 4.03 -7.54
CA PHE A 88 -5.57 3.90 -7.00
C PHE A 88 -6.20 2.59 -7.44
N GLU A 89 -6.75 1.86 -6.48
CA GLU A 89 -7.62 0.70 -6.70
C GLU A 89 -9.03 1.11 -6.26
N VAL A 90 -10.01 1.02 -7.16
CA VAL A 90 -11.40 1.36 -6.85
C VAL A 90 -12.24 0.10 -6.94
N MET A 91 -12.89 -0.26 -5.84
CA MET A 91 -13.81 -1.40 -5.75
C MET A 91 -15.24 -0.89 -5.77
N THR A 92 -16.09 -1.53 -6.56
CA THR A 92 -17.52 -1.26 -6.64
C THR A 92 -18.31 -2.52 -6.32
N GLY A 93 -19.52 -2.36 -5.72
CA GLY A 93 -20.37 -3.50 -5.35
C GLY A 93 -19.84 -4.31 -4.16
N VAL A 94 -19.11 -3.67 -3.25
CA VAL A 94 -18.51 -4.29 -2.06
C VAL A 94 -19.14 -3.81 -0.75
N GLU A 95 -20.25 -3.11 -0.82
CA GLU A 95 -20.93 -2.46 0.32
C GLU A 95 -21.22 -3.45 1.45
N ASP A 96 -21.70 -4.65 1.11
CA ASP A 96 -22.09 -5.69 2.07
C ASP A 96 -20.90 -6.32 2.83
N ILE A 97 -19.68 -6.15 2.32
CA ILE A 97 -18.46 -6.77 2.88
C ILE A 97 -17.40 -5.75 3.28
N ILE A 98 -17.74 -4.46 3.27
CA ILE A 98 -16.76 -3.37 3.42
C ILE A 98 -15.94 -3.46 4.72
N GLU A 99 -16.59 -3.78 5.84
CA GLU A 99 -15.93 -3.91 7.14
C GLU A 99 -14.95 -5.09 7.15
N ASN A 100 -15.41 -6.25 6.68
CA ASN A 100 -14.57 -7.45 6.57
C ASN A 100 -13.39 -7.24 5.64
N LEU A 101 -13.60 -6.51 4.55
CA LEU A 101 -12.57 -6.20 3.58
C LEU A 101 -11.49 -5.27 4.17
N ALA A 102 -11.91 -4.22 4.88
CA ALA A 102 -11.00 -3.30 5.54
C ALA A 102 -10.20 -4.00 6.66
N GLU A 103 -10.84 -4.85 7.45
CA GLU A 103 -10.19 -5.64 8.49
C GLU A 103 -9.16 -6.62 7.91
N ALA A 104 -9.54 -7.39 6.90
CA ALA A 104 -8.67 -8.35 6.24
C ALA A 104 -7.42 -7.70 5.65
N ARG A 105 -7.56 -6.56 4.99
CA ARG A 105 -6.41 -5.83 4.41
C ARG A 105 -5.50 -5.25 5.48
N ASN A 106 -6.05 -4.71 6.56
CA ASN A 106 -5.25 -4.22 7.69
C ASN A 106 -4.51 -5.36 8.42
N THR A 107 -5.15 -6.51 8.59
CA THR A 107 -4.56 -7.69 9.23
C THR A 107 -3.45 -8.29 8.39
N SER A 108 -3.62 -8.38 7.07
CA SER A 108 -2.62 -8.87 6.13
C SER A 108 -1.32 -8.07 6.19
N VAL A 109 -1.41 -6.74 6.33
CA VAL A 109 -0.23 -5.87 6.50
C VAL A 109 0.51 -6.16 7.81
N GLN A 110 -0.21 -6.42 8.90
CA GLN A 110 0.41 -6.75 10.19
C GLN A 110 1.11 -8.12 10.17
N VAL A 111 0.50 -9.10 9.51
CA VAL A 111 1.08 -10.45 9.34
C VAL A 111 2.34 -10.39 8.49
N ASP A 112 2.35 -9.61 7.39
CA ASP A 112 3.52 -9.45 6.54
C ASP A 112 4.72 -8.88 7.30
N ALA A 113 4.53 -7.81 8.09
CA ALA A 113 5.61 -7.19 8.84
C ALA A 113 6.19 -8.13 9.91
N LYS A 114 5.33 -8.86 10.63
CA LYS A 114 5.72 -9.82 11.65
C LYS A 114 6.36 -11.08 11.03
N SER A 115 5.77 -11.59 9.95
CA SER A 115 6.29 -12.76 9.24
C SER A 115 7.63 -12.48 8.59
N MET A 116 7.87 -11.28 8.07
CA MET A 116 9.17 -10.90 7.51
C MET A 116 10.24 -10.79 8.59
N ALA A 117 9.92 -10.28 9.78
CA ALA A 117 10.85 -10.25 10.92
C ALA A 117 11.18 -11.68 11.41
N GLU A 118 10.17 -12.54 11.57
CA GLU A 118 10.37 -13.93 11.95
C GLU A 118 11.14 -14.74 10.89
N LEU A 119 10.89 -14.48 9.60
CA LEU A 119 11.63 -15.08 8.50
C LEU A 119 13.10 -14.66 8.51
N ALA A 120 13.41 -13.40 8.74
CA ALA A 120 14.78 -12.90 8.82
C ALA A 120 15.55 -13.62 9.93
N GLU A 121 14.97 -13.73 11.14
CA GLU A 121 15.59 -14.44 12.27
C GLU A 121 15.77 -15.94 12.01
N LYS A 122 14.84 -16.58 11.29
CA LYS A 122 14.93 -18.01 10.96
C LYS A 122 15.89 -18.30 9.80
N PHE A 123 16.16 -17.34 8.95
CA PHE A 123 17.10 -17.53 7.83
C PHE A 123 18.56 -17.37 8.22
N ASP A 124 18.85 -16.65 9.30
CA ASP A 124 20.23 -16.44 9.74
C ASP A 124 20.95 -17.76 10.12
N PRO A 125 20.36 -18.69 10.90
CA PRO A 125 20.96 -19.99 11.15
C PRO A 125 21.14 -20.84 9.90
N ILE A 126 20.23 -20.69 8.92
CA ILE A 126 20.31 -21.41 7.64
C ILE A 126 21.45 -20.84 6.80
N LYS A 127 21.64 -19.55 6.77
CA LYS A 127 22.79 -18.90 6.09
C LYS A 127 24.11 -19.34 6.69
N GLU A 128 24.22 -19.31 8.01
CA GLU A 128 25.43 -19.79 8.73
C GLU A 128 25.71 -21.27 8.44
N GLY A 129 24.68 -22.12 8.42
CA GLY A 129 24.84 -23.56 8.12
C GLY A 129 25.19 -23.87 6.67
N LEU A 130 24.93 -22.95 5.76
CA LEU A 130 25.22 -23.07 4.33
C LEU A 130 26.53 -22.37 3.92
N GLU A 131 27.13 -21.59 4.80
CA GLU A 131 28.41 -20.91 4.54
C GLU A 131 29.51 -21.94 4.18
N GLY A 132 30.05 -21.77 3.00
CA GLY A 132 31.08 -22.68 2.46
C GLY A 132 30.58 -23.77 1.53
N MET A 133 29.28 -23.91 1.30
CA MET A 133 28.76 -24.87 0.32
C MET A 133 28.82 -24.34 -1.12
N PRO A 134 29.23 -25.14 -2.12
CA PRO A 134 29.52 -24.68 -3.49
C PRO A 134 28.30 -24.12 -4.24
N PHE A 135 27.06 -24.51 -3.84
CA PHE A 135 25.84 -24.12 -4.51
C PHE A 135 25.26 -22.78 -4.01
N LEU A 136 25.83 -22.17 -2.97
CA LEU A 136 25.40 -20.87 -2.45
C LEU A 136 25.52 -19.73 -3.45
N ARG A 137 26.36 -19.86 -4.47
CA ARG A 137 26.51 -18.90 -5.56
C ARG A 137 25.29 -18.85 -6.48
N GLU A 138 24.46 -19.88 -6.49
CA GLU A 138 23.25 -20.00 -7.33
C GLU A 138 21.96 -19.66 -6.57
N LEU A 139 22.00 -19.68 -5.23
CA LEU A 139 20.86 -19.32 -4.38
C LEU A 139 20.80 -17.81 -4.13
N HIS A 140 20.25 -17.05 -5.08
CA HIS A 140 19.86 -15.67 -4.84
C HIS A 140 18.59 -15.64 -3.97
N LEU A 141 18.74 -15.68 -2.64
CA LEU A 141 17.64 -15.57 -1.65
C LEU A 141 16.86 -14.25 -1.73
N SER A 142 17.35 -13.27 -2.50
CA SER A 142 16.65 -11.99 -2.76
C SER A 142 15.56 -12.08 -3.83
N ARG A 143 15.31 -13.24 -4.42
CA ARG A 143 14.35 -13.45 -5.52
C ARG A 143 13.29 -14.51 -5.25
N ILE A 144 12.91 -14.76 -4.02
CA ILE A 144 11.66 -15.48 -3.79
C ILE A 144 10.50 -14.50 -4.05
N ARG A 145 10.12 -14.39 -5.32
CA ARG A 145 8.80 -13.89 -5.68
C ARG A 145 7.83 -15.03 -5.41
N PHE A 146 7.01 -14.90 -4.39
CA PHE A 146 5.78 -15.68 -4.32
C PHE A 146 4.83 -15.14 -5.40
N PRO A 147 4.14 -16.04 -6.14
CA PRO A 147 3.15 -15.65 -7.11
C PRO A 147 1.97 -14.93 -6.46
#